data_d8d7e19883b3eca90094b7c10b936ddc
#
_entry.id   d8d7e19883b3eca90094b7c10b936ddc
#
_cell.length_a   1.000
_cell.length_b   1.000
_cell.length_c   1.000
_cell.angle_alpha   90.00
_cell.angle_beta   90.00
_cell.angle_gamma   90.00
#
_symmetry.space_group_name_H-M   'P 1'
#
loop_
_entity.id
_entity.type
_entity.pdbx_description
1 polymer ?
#
loop_
_entity_poly.entity_id
_entity_poly.type
_entity_poly.pdbx_seq_one_letter_code
_entity_poly.pdbx_strand_id
1 'polypeptide(L)'
;MCPSEGVRLDDGGTYTPSKAQLWLWDKWQTFWGTVDGIRRERGAKLWAVVNGDALDGDHHGTAQIISRNPDAQAYVANRVFSVIKDTKPDRLFVVRGTEAHTGSSGSAEEALAKQLGAERDTETENWSRWRLRLNINHLLVDFLHHGRFGARPWTRQNALSALAFQIWSEHTLQGLRPPDLAIRSHMHQFGDSYGAYPTRVIQLPAWQLKTAFAHRVAAENIADVGGVIVVVEPDGQYEVLPQLYLPQLPAVA
;
A
#
# COMPACT_ATOMS: atom_id res chain seq x y z
N MET A 1 -3.01 -4.27 -11.20
CA MET A 1 -4.43 -4.55 -11.51
C MET A 1 -4.88 -3.69 -12.69
N CYS A 2 -6.12 -3.90 -13.21
CA CYS A 2 -6.67 -3.11 -14.32
C CYS A 2 -8.19 -3.05 -14.14
N PRO A 3 -8.82 -1.89 -14.38
CA PRO A 3 -10.28 -1.77 -14.35
C PRO A 3 -10.96 -2.73 -15.34
N SER A 4 -12.19 -3.15 -15.04
CA SER A 4 -12.91 -4.17 -15.84
C SER A 4 -13.20 -3.73 -17.27
N GLU A 5 -13.40 -2.44 -17.50
CA GLU A 5 -13.62 -1.85 -18.82
C GLU A 5 -12.36 -1.82 -19.70
N GLY A 6 -11.21 -2.17 -19.14
CA GLY A 6 -9.93 -2.07 -19.82
C GLY A 6 -9.38 -0.65 -19.85
N VAL A 7 -8.36 -0.44 -20.67
CA VAL A 7 -7.65 0.84 -20.78
C VAL A 7 -7.43 1.20 -22.24
N ARG A 8 -7.79 2.42 -22.61
CA ARG A 8 -7.43 2.96 -23.92
C ARG A 8 -5.96 3.37 -23.92
N LEU A 9 -5.22 2.86 -24.89
CA LEU A 9 -3.81 3.15 -25.09
C LEU A 9 -3.61 4.37 -25.98
N ASP A 10 -2.42 4.94 -25.96
CA ASP A 10 -2.02 6.12 -26.72
C ASP A 10 -2.01 5.89 -28.25
N ASP A 11 -1.85 4.66 -28.69
CA ASP A 11 -1.96 4.27 -30.10
C ASP A 11 -3.42 4.15 -30.62
N GLY A 12 -4.40 4.41 -29.73
CA GLY A 12 -5.83 4.27 -30.00
C GLY A 12 -6.37 2.86 -29.80
N GLY A 13 -5.51 1.87 -29.48
CA GLY A 13 -5.91 0.52 -29.12
C GLY A 13 -6.54 0.45 -27.73
N THR A 14 -7.13 -0.70 -27.40
CA THR A 14 -7.70 -0.96 -26.08
C THR A 14 -7.02 -2.19 -25.46
N TYR A 15 -6.45 -2.01 -24.27
CA TYR A 15 -5.97 -3.12 -23.48
C TYR A 15 -7.14 -3.78 -22.75
N THR A 16 -7.28 -5.09 -22.91
CA THR A 16 -8.28 -5.89 -22.20
C THR A 16 -7.64 -6.59 -21.00
N PRO A 17 -8.20 -6.43 -19.78
CA PRO A 17 -7.60 -7.03 -18.59
C PRO A 17 -7.65 -8.57 -18.63
N SER A 18 -6.60 -9.20 -18.15
CA SER A 18 -6.55 -10.64 -17.94
C SER A 18 -7.48 -11.08 -16.80
N LYS A 19 -7.80 -12.37 -16.73
CA LYS A 19 -8.58 -12.94 -15.61
C LYS A 19 -7.96 -12.62 -14.25
N ALA A 20 -6.64 -12.63 -14.15
CA ALA A 20 -5.91 -12.29 -12.93
C ALA A 20 -6.07 -10.82 -12.53
N GLN A 21 -6.03 -9.91 -13.51
CA GLN A 21 -6.25 -8.48 -13.28
C GLN A 21 -7.70 -8.17 -12.90
N LEU A 22 -8.68 -8.86 -13.53
CA LEU A 22 -10.10 -8.76 -13.16
C LEU A 22 -10.34 -9.25 -11.73
N TRP A 23 -9.71 -10.35 -11.33
CA TRP A 23 -9.78 -10.84 -9.96
C TRP A 23 -9.21 -9.83 -8.96
N LEU A 24 -8.05 -9.22 -9.25
CA LEU A 24 -7.49 -8.15 -8.41
C LEU A 24 -8.42 -6.95 -8.30
N TRP A 25 -9.04 -6.57 -9.42
CA TRP A 25 -9.99 -5.46 -9.48
C TRP A 25 -11.23 -5.72 -8.63
N ASP A 26 -11.80 -6.92 -8.72
CA ASP A 26 -12.93 -7.34 -7.88
C ASP A 26 -12.57 -7.30 -6.38
N LYS A 27 -11.38 -7.79 -6.00
CA LYS A 27 -10.94 -7.78 -4.59
C LYS A 27 -10.63 -6.37 -4.09
N TRP A 28 -10.11 -5.50 -4.94
CA TRP A 28 -9.91 -4.09 -4.64
C TRP A 28 -11.24 -3.38 -4.32
N GLN A 29 -12.26 -3.58 -5.14
CA GLN A 29 -13.60 -3.03 -4.90
C GLN A 29 -14.23 -3.62 -3.63
N THR A 30 -14.10 -4.93 -3.42
CA THR A 30 -14.56 -5.61 -2.20
C THR A 30 -13.92 -5.02 -0.95
N PHE A 31 -12.60 -4.78 -0.98
CA PHE A 31 -11.87 -4.17 0.14
C PHE A 31 -12.45 -2.79 0.50
N TRP A 32 -12.60 -1.91 -0.48
CA TRP A 32 -13.13 -0.57 -0.23
C TRP A 32 -14.61 -0.57 0.16
N GLY A 33 -15.37 -1.54 -0.33
CA GLY A 33 -16.74 -1.80 0.16
C GLY A 33 -16.75 -2.20 1.64
N THR A 34 -15.81 -3.05 2.07
CA THR A 34 -15.63 -3.42 3.49
C THR A 34 -15.24 -2.22 4.34
N VAL A 35 -14.29 -1.40 3.87
CA VAL A 35 -13.88 -0.14 4.54
C VAL A 35 -15.08 0.78 4.76
N ASP A 36 -15.88 1.00 3.72
CA ASP A 36 -17.06 1.87 3.80
C ASP A 36 -18.16 1.29 4.73
N GLY A 37 -18.31 -0.05 4.72
CA GLY A 37 -19.21 -0.76 5.64
C GLY A 37 -18.82 -0.52 7.10
N ILE A 38 -17.56 -0.78 7.47
CA ILE A 38 -17.04 -0.54 8.83
C ILE A 38 -17.16 0.93 9.22
N ARG A 39 -16.82 1.85 8.31
CA ARG A 39 -16.96 3.28 8.55
C ARG A 39 -18.38 3.67 8.94
N ARG A 40 -19.37 3.19 8.19
CA ARG A 40 -20.80 3.49 8.44
C ARG A 40 -21.28 2.87 9.74
N GLU A 41 -20.94 1.61 9.98
CA GLU A 41 -21.30 0.88 11.20
C GLU A 41 -20.78 1.58 12.46
N ARG A 42 -19.54 2.06 12.40
CA ARG A 42 -18.88 2.74 13.52
C ARG A 42 -19.17 4.24 13.60
N GLY A 43 -19.81 4.84 12.59
CA GLY A 43 -19.97 6.29 12.49
C GLY A 43 -18.63 7.03 12.45
N ALA A 44 -17.59 6.39 11.90
CA ALA A 44 -16.21 6.84 11.96
C ALA A 44 -15.84 7.76 10.79
N LYS A 45 -14.81 8.61 11.00
CA LYS A 45 -14.11 9.30 9.92
C LYS A 45 -13.17 8.32 9.21
N LEU A 46 -13.02 8.51 7.91
CA LEU A 46 -12.12 7.69 7.07
C LEU A 46 -10.90 8.50 6.64
N TRP A 47 -9.72 8.02 7.02
CA TRP A 47 -8.45 8.51 6.50
C TRP A 47 -7.82 7.41 5.66
N ALA A 48 -7.61 7.69 4.37
CA ALA A 48 -7.03 6.75 3.43
C ALA A 48 -5.55 7.07 3.18
N VAL A 49 -4.71 6.05 3.14
CA VAL A 49 -3.28 6.19 2.86
C VAL A 49 -2.88 5.23 1.75
N VAL A 50 -2.38 5.76 0.65
CA VAL A 50 -1.67 5.00 -0.39
C VAL A 50 -0.20 4.98 -0.02
N ASN A 51 0.33 3.81 0.37
CA ASN A 51 1.67 3.70 0.96
C ASN A 51 2.74 3.26 -0.07
N GLY A 52 2.78 3.95 -1.20
CA GLY A 52 3.81 3.85 -2.23
C GLY A 52 3.59 2.75 -3.27
N ASP A 53 4.41 2.82 -4.33
CA ASP A 53 4.38 1.93 -5.50
C ASP A 53 2.99 1.89 -6.18
N ALA A 54 2.38 3.08 -6.31
CA ALA A 54 1.05 3.24 -6.87
C ALA A 54 1.00 3.07 -8.40
N LEU A 55 2.14 3.17 -9.08
CA LEU A 55 2.31 2.96 -10.51
C LEU A 55 3.20 1.76 -10.79
N ASP A 56 3.11 1.23 -12.01
CA ASP A 56 3.90 0.04 -12.39
C ASP A 56 5.37 0.40 -12.62
N GLY A 57 5.65 1.54 -13.25
CA GLY A 57 6.99 1.91 -13.69
C GLY A 57 7.48 1.06 -14.86
N ASP A 58 8.68 1.33 -15.37
CA ASP A 58 9.38 0.46 -16.32
C ASP A 58 10.68 -0.05 -15.68
N HIS A 59 10.55 -1.02 -14.78
CA HIS A 59 11.65 -1.55 -13.98
C HIS A 59 11.96 -3.00 -14.34
N HIS A 60 13.19 -3.39 -14.14
CA HIS A 60 13.69 -4.77 -14.33
C HIS A 60 13.45 -5.38 -15.72
N GLY A 61 13.11 -4.57 -16.74
CA GLY A 61 12.81 -5.04 -18.08
C GLY A 61 11.67 -6.05 -18.15
N THR A 62 10.70 -5.95 -17.22
CA THR A 62 9.56 -6.89 -17.18
C THR A 62 8.67 -6.72 -18.40
N ALA A 63 8.18 -7.85 -18.93
CA ALA A 63 7.16 -7.86 -19.98
C ALA A 63 5.72 -7.78 -19.42
N GLN A 64 5.56 -7.86 -18.10
CA GLN A 64 4.26 -7.92 -17.44
C GLN A 64 3.75 -6.52 -17.06
N ILE A 65 3.78 -5.61 -18.02
CA ILE A 65 3.27 -4.23 -17.83
C ILE A 65 2.23 -3.95 -18.92
N ILE A 66 1.21 -3.17 -18.60
CA ILE A 66 0.14 -2.83 -19.54
C ILE A 66 0.69 -1.96 -20.69
N SER A 67 1.46 -0.96 -20.33
CA SER A 67 2.13 -0.04 -21.26
C SER A 67 3.39 0.53 -20.61
N ARG A 68 4.41 0.83 -21.41
CA ARG A 68 5.60 1.59 -20.97
C ARG A 68 5.37 3.10 -21.01
N ASN A 69 4.28 3.54 -21.63
CA ASN A 69 3.92 4.94 -21.67
C ASN A 69 3.52 5.41 -20.25
N PRO A 70 4.20 6.42 -19.67
CA PRO A 70 3.88 6.94 -18.34
C PRO A 70 2.45 7.49 -18.23
N ASP A 71 1.91 8.10 -19.29
CA ASP A 71 0.56 8.66 -19.28
C ASP A 71 -0.50 7.54 -19.22
N ALA A 72 -0.27 6.42 -19.94
CA ALA A 72 -1.14 5.25 -19.85
C ALA A 72 -1.10 4.63 -18.44
N GLN A 73 0.08 4.54 -17.83
CA GLN A 73 0.22 4.07 -16.45
C GLN A 73 -0.48 5.00 -15.45
N ALA A 74 -0.31 6.31 -15.60
CA ALA A 74 -0.98 7.30 -14.76
C ALA A 74 -2.51 7.23 -14.91
N TYR A 75 -3.01 7.02 -16.14
CA TYR A 75 -4.43 6.82 -16.39
C TYR A 75 -4.97 5.57 -15.64
N VAL A 76 -4.27 4.43 -15.76
CA VAL A 76 -4.63 3.19 -15.06
C VAL A 76 -4.66 3.42 -13.54
N ALA A 77 -3.60 4.00 -12.99
CA ALA A 77 -3.51 4.29 -11.57
C ALA A 77 -4.65 5.20 -11.11
N ASN A 78 -4.93 6.29 -11.84
CA ASN A 78 -6.03 7.19 -11.50
C ASN A 78 -7.38 6.46 -11.49
N ARG A 79 -7.66 5.62 -12.48
CA ARG A 79 -8.89 4.81 -12.52
C ARG A 79 -8.98 3.83 -11.36
N VAL A 80 -7.89 3.17 -11.01
CA VAL A 80 -7.83 2.24 -9.87
C VAL A 80 -8.07 2.97 -8.56
N PHE A 81 -7.36 4.05 -8.31
CA PHE A 81 -7.47 4.80 -7.06
C PHE A 81 -8.72 5.68 -6.96
N SER A 82 -9.45 5.91 -8.08
CA SER A 82 -10.75 6.61 -8.02
C SER A 82 -11.76 5.88 -7.13
N VAL A 83 -11.67 4.57 -6.98
CA VAL A 83 -12.51 3.78 -6.05
C VAL A 83 -12.38 4.28 -4.61
N ILE A 84 -11.21 4.76 -4.20
CA ILE A 84 -11.03 5.38 -2.88
C ILE A 84 -11.89 6.65 -2.77
N LYS A 85 -11.93 7.47 -3.83
CA LYS A 85 -12.72 8.71 -3.84
C LYS A 85 -14.22 8.44 -3.74
N ASP A 86 -14.68 7.30 -4.27
CA ASP A 86 -16.09 6.90 -4.19
C ASP A 86 -16.52 6.63 -2.74
N THR A 87 -15.59 6.21 -1.87
CA THR A 87 -15.84 6.08 -0.42
C THR A 87 -15.86 7.42 0.31
N LYS A 88 -15.53 8.52 -0.37
CA LYS A 88 -15.49 9.89 0.19
C LYS A 88 -14.69 9.95 1.50
N PRO A 89 -13.39 9.65 1.47
CA PRO A 89 -12.57 9.74 2.68
C PRO A 89 -12.51 11.19 3.17
N ASP A 90 -12.51 11.39 4.50
CA ASP A 90 -12.32 12.71 5.11
C ASP A 90 -10.92 13.26 4.84
N ARG A 91 -9.92 12.36 4.72
CA ARG A 91 -8.54 12.70 4.38
C ARG A 91 -7.93 11.61 3.49
N LEU A 92 -7.15 12.00 2.51
CA LEU A 92 -6.40 11.10 1.62
C LEU A 92 -4.94 11.51 1.59
N PHE A 93 -4.04 10.56 1.78
CA PHE A 93 -2.59 10.77 1.78
C PHE A 93 -1.91 9.82 0.80
N VAL A 94 -0.79 10.28 0.22
CA VAL A 94 0.08 9.45 -0.61
C VAL A 94 1.50 9.51 -0.07
N VAL A 95 2.05 8.36 0.24
CA VAL A 95 3.46 8.14 0.58
C VAL A 95 4.18 7.68 -0.68
N ARG A 96 5.39 8.17 -0.92
CA ARG A 96 6.20 7.81 -2.09
C ARG A 96 6.81 6.43 -1.92
N GLY A 97 6.80 5.67 -3.02
CA GLY A 97 7.37 4.34 -3.10
C GLY A 97 8.81 4.32 -3.62
N THR A 98 9.16 3.23 -4.28
CA THR A 98 10.49 2.97 -4.85
C THR A 98 10.71 3.76 -6.12
N GLU A 99 11.91 4.28 -6.35
CA GLU A 99 12.25 5.03 -7.58
C GLU A 99 11.94 4.28 -8.87
N ALA A 100 12.08 2.95 -8.86
CA ALA A 100 11.74 2.09 -9.99
C ALA A 100 10.27 2.24 -10.44
N HIS A 101 9.38 2.57 -9.52
CA HIS A 101 7.94 2.76 -9.76
C HIS A 101 7.53 4.23 -9.87
N THR A 102 8.25 5.10 -9.17
CA THR A 102 7.87 6.52 -9.02
C THR A 102 8.67 7.47 -9.88
N GLY A 103 9.73 6.98 -10.54
CA GLY A 103 10.75 7.81 -11.18
C GLY A 103 11.67 8.50 -10.16
N SER A 104 12.81 8.99 -10.63
CA SER A 104 13.77 9.72 -9.79
C SER A 104 13.08 10.93 -9.17
N SER A 105 12.98 11.10 -7.93
CA SER A 105 12.28 12.17 -7.18
C SER A 105 10.79 11.94 -6.85
N GLY A 106 10.18 10.81 -7.21
CA GLY A 106 8.78 10.52 -6.91
C GLY A 106 7.76 11.35 -7.69
N SER A 107 8.14 11.86 -8.87
CA SER A 107 7.31 12.78 -9.66
C SER A 107 6.01 12.16 -10.15
N ALA A 108 6.01 10.86 -10.47
CA ALA A 108 4.82 10.17 -10.95
C ALA A 108 3.76 10.03 -9.84
N GLU A 109 4.17 9.67 -8.62
CA GLU A 109 3.24 9.62 -7.49
C GLU A 109 2.82 11.01 -7.00
N GLU A 110 3.67 12.02 -7.15
CA GLU A 110 3.30 13.42 -6.90
C GLU A 110 2.17 13.87 -7.83
N ALA A 111 2.28 13.58 -9.13
CA ALA A 111 1.24 13.88 -10.10
C ALA A 111 -0.06 13.13 -9.81
N LEU A 112 0.03 11.83 -9.48
CA LEU A 112 -1.12 11.01 -9.09
C LEU A 112 -1.78 11.54 -7.83
N ALA A 113 -1.02 11.85 -6.79
CA ALA A 113 -1.52 12.40 -5.53
C ALA A 113 -2.31 13.69 -5.75
N LYS A 114 -1.79 14.59 -6.59
CA LYS A 114 -2.49 15.82 -6.99
C LYS A 114 -3.81 15.53 -7.69
N GLN A 115 -3.83 14.59 -8.64
CA GLN A 115 -5.05 14.20 -9.38
C GLN A 115 -6.10 13.56 -8.45
N LEU A 116 -5.67 12.79 -7.48
CA LEU A 116 -6.54 12.17 -6.49
C LEU A 116 -7.09 13.19 -5.47
N GLY A 117 -6.50 14.38 -5.37
CA GLY A 117 -6.84 15.37 -4.37
C GLY A 117 -6.34 14.97 -2.98
N ALA A 118 -5.17 14.34 -2.92
CA ALA A 118 -4.52 14.01 -1.66
C ALA A 118 -4.21 15.28 -0.86
N GLU A 119 -4.03 15.14 0.44
CA GLU A 119 -3.72 16.26 1.32
C GLU A 119 -2.28 16.74 1.13
N ARG A 120 -2.11 18.02 0.89
CA ARG A 120 -0.77 18.63 0.74
C ARG A 120 -0.02 18.62 2.06
N ASP A 121 1.25 18.39 1.97
CA ASP A 121 2.18 18.60 3.08
C ASP A 121 2.36 20.10 3.35
N THR A 122 2.24 20.51 4.61
CA THR A 122 2.27 21.92 4.98
C THR A 122 3.66 22.53 4.93
N GLU A 123 4.72 21.73 5.00
CA GLU A 123 6.10 22.20 5.01
C GLU A 123 6.70 22.21 3.59
N THR A 124 6.51 21.13 2.85
CA THR A 124 7.08 20.96 1.51
C THR A 124 6.16 21.40 0.39
N GLU A 125 4.87 21.62 0.68
CA GLU A 125 3.79 21.91 -0.25
C GLU A 125 3.53 20.81 -1.30
N ASN A 126 4.18 19.66 -1.20
CA ASN A 126 3.96 18.50 -2.06
C ASN A 126 2.65 17.77 -1.72
N TRP A 127 2.07 17.09 -2.71
CA TRP A 127 0.88 16.24 -2.55
C TRP A 127 1.22 14.82 -2.10
N SER A 128 2.49 14.41 -2.26
CA SER A 128 3.03 13.13 -1.79
C SER A 128 4.25 13.36 -0.91
N ARG A 129 4.60 12.41 -0.06
CA ARG A 129 5.69 12.56 0.91
C ARG A 129 6.46 11.25 1.11
N TRP A 130 7.74 11.33 1.45
CA TRP A 130 8.54 10.16 1.76
C TRP A 130 8.16 9.50 3.08
N ARG A 131 7.72 10.30 4.05
CA ARG A 131 7.28 9.86 5.36
C ARG A 131 6.03 10.61 5.77
N LEU A 132 5.04 9.89 6.27
CA LEU A 132 3.81 10.46 6.81
C LEU A 132 3.68 10.08 8.29
N ARG A 133 3.48 11.07 9.14
CA ARG A 133 3.17 10.86 10.57
C ARG A 133 1.82 11.46 10.89
N LEU A 134 0.94 10.65 11.44
CA LEU A 134 -0.42 11.05 11.81
C LEU A 134 -0.62 10.83 13.30
N ASN A 135 -1.17 11.81 13.97
CA ASN A 135 -1.68 11.65 15.32
C ASN A 135 -3.20 11.53 15.25
N ILE A 136 -3.71 10.34 15.56
CA ILE A 136 -5.13 10.00 15.47
C ILE A 136 -5.58 9.62 16.89
N ASN A 137 -6.37 10.48 17.55
CA ASN A 137 -6.84 10.21 18.92
C ASN A 137 -5.69 9.78 19.87
N HIS A 138 -4.59 10.50 19.86
CA HIS A 138 -3.35 10.22 20.61
C HIS A 138 -2.50 9.06 20.10
N LEU A 139 -2.98 8.21 19.20
CA LEU A 139 -2.20 7.19 18.51
C LEU A 139 -1.28 7.85 17.47
N LEU A 140 0.03 7.71 17.62
CA LEU A 140 1.00 8.18 16.64
C LEU A 140 1.30 7.07 15.63
N VAL A 141 0.84 7.27 14.39
CA VAL A 141 1.05 6.32 13.28
C VAL A 141 2.10 6.86 12.33
N ASP A 142 3.08 6.04 11.96
CA ASP A 142 4.20 6.38 11.09
C ASP A 142 4.20 5.52 9.83
N PHE A 143 4.07 6.15 8.67
CA PHE A 143 4.05 5.50 7.37
C PHE A 143 5.34 5.79 6.61
N LEU A 144 5.96 4.72 6.14
CA LEU A 144 7.06 4.70 5.15
C LEU A 144 6.84 3.53 4.20
N HIS A 145 7.23 3.70 2.94
CA HIS A 145 7.05 2.61 1.97
C HIS A 145 7.95 1.42 2.29
N HIS A 146 9.25 1.64 2.47
CA HIS A 146 10.21 0.55 2.65
C HIS A 146 10.07 -0.11 4.01
N GLY A 147 9.82 -1.43 3.98
CA GLY A 147 9.79 -2.30 5.13
C GLY A 147 10.97 -3.28 5.16
N ARG A 148 10.93 -4.21 6.12
CA ARG A 148 11.88 -5.32 6.23
C ARG A 148 11.13 -6.62 6.38
N PHE A 149 11.70 -7.68 5.79
CA PHE A 149 11.14 -9.02 5.93
C PHE A 149 12.26 -10.04 6.07
N GLY A 150 12.08 -11.06 6.87
CA GLY A 150 13.02 -12.17 6.96
C GLY A 150 13.02 -13.00 5.67
N ALA A 151 14.20 -13.36 5.18
CA ALA A 151 14.34 -14.14 3.96
C ALA A 151 13.68 -15.53 4.03
N ARG A 152 13.50 -16.06 5.24
CA ARG A 152 12.90 -17.38 5.47
C ARG A 152 11.51 -17.23 6.09
N PRO A 153 10.52 -18.06 5.70
CA PRO A 153 9.14 -17.96 6.21
C PRO A 153 9.06 -17.91 7.74
N TRP A 154 9.86 -18.71 8.45
CA TRP A 154 9.86 -18.76 9.91
C TRP A 154 10.65 -17.63 10.60
N THR A 155 11.35 -16.78 9.84
CA THR A 155 12.05 -15.60 10.40
C THR A 155 11.35 -14.28 10.05
N ARG A 156 10.23 -14.31 9.35
CA ARG A 156 9.50 -13.11 8.90
C ARG A 156 9.16 -12.20 10.07
N GLN A 157 8.55 -12.74 11.10
CA GLN A 157 8.15 -11.99 12.28
C GLN A 157 9.35 -11.43 13.05
N ASN A 158 10.47 -12.17 13.10
CA ASN A 158 11.69 -11.71 13.77
C ASN A 158 12.24 -10.43 13.15
N ALA A 159 12.19 -10.30 11.81
CA ALA A 159 12.64 -9.08 11.13
C ALA A 159 11.76 -7.87 11.46
N LEU A 160 10.44 -8.07 11.60
CA LEU A 160 9.51 -7.02 12.01
C LEU A 160 9.68 -6.64 13.47
N SER A 161 9.90 -7.61 14.36
CA SER A 161 10.20 -7.34 15.77
C SER A 161 11.52 -6.59 15.92
N ALA A 162 12.55 -6.95 15.15
CA ALA A 162 13.82 -6.23 15.15
C ALA A 162 13.66 -4.79 14.61
N LEU A 163 12.81 -4.58 13.59
CA LEU A 163 12.49 -3.24 13.10
C LEU A 163 11.70 -2.42 14.15
N ALA A 164 10.76 -3.04 14.84
CA ALA A 164 10.00 -2.41 15.93
C ALA A 164 10.94 -1.94 17.05
N PHE A 165 11.87 -2.80 17.47
CA PHE A 165 12.90 -2.44 18.43
C PHE A 165 13.77 -1.30 17.94
N GLN A 166 14.24 -1.36 16.70
CA GLN A 166 15.07 -0.30 16.12
C GLN A 166 14.35 1.05 16.14
N ILE A 167 13.10 1.09 15.63
CA ILE A 167 12.32 2.34 15.58
C ILE A 167 12.13 2.91 16.99
N TRP A 168 11.73 2.07 17.94
CA TRP A 168 11.53 2.48 19.31
C TRP A 168 12.81 2.99 19.97
N SER A 169 13.90 2.22 19.89
CA SER A 169 15.17 2.56 20.52
C SER A 169 15.81 3.82 19.94
N GLU A 170 15.83 3.98 18.63
CA GLU A 170 16.37 5.15 17.93
C GLU A 170 15.67 6.45 18.37
N HIS A 171 14.32 6.43 18.43
CA HIS A 171 13.57 7.59 18.90
C HIS A 171 13.83 7.87 20.38
N THR A 172 13.83 6.83 21.22
CA THR A 172 14.04 6.97 22.67
C THR A 172 15.44 7.53 22.95
N LEU A 173 16.48 7.04 22.28
CA LEU A 173 17.85 7.51 22.46
C LEU A 173 18.02 9.00 22.06
N GLN A 174 17.20 9.47 21.12
CA GLN A 174 17.19 10.89 20.71
C GLN A 174 16.22 11.75 21.52
N GLY A 175 15.57 11.23 22.53
CA GLY A 175 14.56 11.94 23.32
C GLY A 175 13.28 12.28 22.54
N LEU A 176 13.02 11.59 21.43
CA LEU A 176 11.83 11.74 20.62
C LEU A 176 10.75 10.74 21.01
N ARG A 177 9.47 11.12 20.86
CA ARG A 177 8.37 10.15 21.02
C ARG A 177 8.41 9.13 19.88
N PRO A 178 8.57 7.81 20.17
CA PRO A 178 8.44 6.77 19.16
C PRO A 178 6.99 6.68 18.65
N PRO A 179 6.76 6.23 17.41
CA PRO A 179 5.43 5.91 16.95
C PRO A 179 4.88 4.70 17.69
N ASP A 180 3.58 4.73 17.97
CA ASP A 180 2.87 3.58 18.56
C ASP A 180 2.67 2.49 17.49
N LEU A 181 2.39 2.91 16.24
CA LEU A 181 2.18 2.03 15.10
C LEU A 181 3.02 2.50 13.90
N ALA A 182 3.82 1.61 13.32
CA ALA A 182 4.62 1.85 12.13
C ALA A 182 4.14 0.98 10.97
N ILE A 183 3.65 1.61 9.90
CA ILE A 183 3.14 0.93 8.71
C ILE A 183 4.22 0.93 7.63
N ARG A 184 4.50 -0.23 7.06
CA ARG A 184 5.51 -0.48 6.01
C ARG A 184 4.92 -1.26 4.86
N SER A 185 5.51 -1.17 3.66
CA SER A 185 5.09 -1.83 2.42
C SER A 185 6.26 -2.48 1.69
N HIS A 186 6.26 -2.53 0.38
CA HIS A 186 7.35 -2.97 -0.51
C HIS A 186 7.58 -4.49 -0.60
N MET A 187 7.39 -5.22 0.48
CA MET A 187 7.76 -6.65 0.54
C MET A 187 6.66 -7.59 0.02
N HIS A 188 5.48 -7.06 -0.35
CA HIS A 188 4.32 -7.79 -0.89
C HIS A 188 3.86 -8.97 -0.01
N GLN A 189 4.09 -8.86 1.29
CA GLN A 189 3.70 -9.88 2.26
C GLN A 189 3.20 -9.21 3.53
N PHE A 190 2.11 -9.74 4.07
CA PHE A 190 1.58 -9.27 5.35
C PHE A 190 2.44 -9.77 6.51
N GLY A 191 2.64 -8.91 7.49
CA GLY A 191 3.29 -9.27 8.74
C GLY A 191 2.98 -8.29 9.84
N ASP A 192 3.11 -8.76 11.08
CA ASP A 192 2.79 -8.01 12.29
C ASP A 192 3.80 -8.35 13.39
N SER A 193 4.37 -7.37 14.04
CA SER A 193 5.26 -7.58 15.20
C SER A 193 4.51 -7.88 16.49
N TYR A 194 3.18 -7.82 16.49
CA TYR A 194 2.27 -8.15 17.60
C TYR A 194 2.60 -7.47 18.95
N GLY A 195 3.18 -6.27 18.91
CA GLY A 195 3.46 -5.53 20.13
C GLY A 195 4.61 -6.12 20.98
N ALA A 196 5.56 -6.82 20.35
CA ALA A 196 6.79 -7.29 21.01
C ALA A 196 7.60 -6.13 21.65
N TYR A 197 7.42 -4.90 21.16
CA TYR A 197 8.00 -3.66 21.67
C TYR A 197 6.92 -2.57 21.69
N PRO A 198 7.17 -1.41 22.36
CA PRO A 198 6.19 -0.32 22.43
C PRO A 198 5.74 0.20 21.05
N THR A 199 6.62 0.17 20.04
CA THR A 199 6.23 0.38 18.66
C THR A 199 5.80 -0.94 18.03
N ARG A 200 4.56 -1.01 17.50
CA ARG A 200 4.10 -2.15 16.69
C ARG A 200 4.37 -1.87 15.22
N VAL A 201 4.91 -2.83 14.49
CA VAL A 201 5.18 -2.73 13.04
C VAL A 201 4.21 -3.61 12.28
N ILE A 202 3.52 -3.03 11.31
CA ILE A 202 2.67 -3.74 10.35
C ILE A 202 3.33 -3.63 8.97
N GLN A 203 3.60 -4.77 8.36
CA GLN A 203 4.00 -4.88 6.97
C GLN A 203 2.75 -5.14 6.12
N LEU A 204 2.48 -4.26 5.16
CA LEU A 204 1.29 -4.37 4.31
C LEU A 204 1.45 -5.45 3.24
N PRO A 205 0.36 -6.13 2.88
CA PRO A 205 0.28 -6.91 1.65
C PRO A 205 0.32 -5.99 0.43
N ALA A 206 0.25 -6.55 -0.77
CA ALA A 206 0.23 -5.77 -2.01
C ALA A 206 -1.04 -6.04 -2.83
N TRP A 207 -1.36 -5.12 -3.73
CA TRP A 207 -2.41 -5.31 -4.73
C TRP A 207 -1.82 -5.81 -6.06
N GLN A 208 -0.90 -6.76 -5.93
CA GLN A 208 -0.19 -7.34 -7.06
C GLN A 208 0.00 -8.85 -6.87
N LEU A 209 -0.27 -9.62 -7.91
CA LEU A 209 0.10 -11.02 -7.96
C LEU A 209 1.59 -11.17 -8.24
N LYS A 210 2.12 -12.37 -8.01
CA LYS A 210 3.53 -12.68 -8.21
C LYS A 210 3.95 -12.43 -9.65
N THR A 211 4.93 -11.55 -9.83
CA THR A 211 5.51 -11.21 -11.14
C THR A 211 6.61 -12.19 -11.56
N ALA A 212 7.03 -12.17 -12.84
CA ALA A 212 8.17 -12.94 -13.32
C ALA A 212 9.46 -12.62 -12.55
N PHE A 213 9.66 -11.37 -12.15
CA PHE A 213 10.78 -10.98 -11.29
C PHE A 213 10.68 -11.67 -9.93
N ALA A 214 9.52 -11.63 -9.27
CA ALA A 214 9.31 -12.26 -7.98
C ALA A 214 9.47 -13.80 -8.04
N HIS A 215 9.10 -14.44 -9.16
CA HIS A 215 9.37 -15.87 -9.35
C HIS A 215 10.86 -16.21 -9.37
N ARG A 216 11.71 -15.28 -9.85
CA ARG A 216 13.17 -15.49 -9.88
C ARG A 216 13.85 -15.25 -8.52
N VAL A 217 13.41 -14.24 -7.78
CA VAL A 217 14.07 -13.81 -6.54
C VAL A 217 13.47 -14.42 -5.27
N ALA A 218 12.22 -14.85 -5.32
CA ALA A 218 11.46 -15.38 -4.20
C ALA A 218 10.51 -16.50 -4.65
N ALA A 219 11.07 -17.57 -5.25
CA ALA A 219 10.31 -18.62 -5.94
C ALA A 219 9.23 -19.25 -5.07
N GLU A 220 9.52 -19.52 -3.79
CA GLU A 220 8.61 -20.19 -2.86
C GLU A 220 7.59 -19.24 -2.18
N ASN A 221 7.79 -17.92 -2.30
CA ASN A 221 6.89 -16.98 -1.66
C ASN A 221 5.60 -16.82 -2.47
N ILE A 222 4.46 -16.90 -1.80
CA ILE A 222 3.16 -16.50 -2.35
C ILE A 222 2.92 -15.05 -1.94
N ALA A 223 2.55 -14.19 -2.88
CA ALA A 223 2.22 -12.81 -2.57
C ALA A 223 0.92 -12.75 -1.77
N ASP A 224 0.91 -11.99 -0.69
CA ASP A 224 -0.32 -11.68 0.04
C ASP A 224 -1.01 -10.52 -0.66
N VAL A 225 -2.23 -10.76 -1.15
CA VAL A 225 -3.04 -9.74 -1.81
C VAL A 225 -4.04 -9.15 -0.82
N GLY A 226 -4.10 -7.83 -0.71
CA GLY A 226 -5.05 -7.20 0.18
C GLY A 226 -4.64 -5.83 0.70
N GLY A 227 -5.28 -5.42 1.79
CA GLY A 227 -5.03 -4.19 2.52
C GLY A 227 -5.21 -4.36 4.02
N VAL A 228 -4.94 -3.31 4.77
CA VAL A 228 -5.11 -3.29 6.23
C VAL A 228 -6.00 -2.12 6.60
N ILE A 229 -6.97 -2.38 7.47
CA ILE A 229 -7.82 -1.38 8.10
C ILE A 229 -7.35 -1.23 9.54
N VAL A 230 -7.17 0.00 9.99
CA VAL A 230 -6.90 0.31 11.41
C VAL A 230 -8.07 1.10 11.94
N VAL A 231 -8.78 0.53 12.90
CA VAL A 231 -9.85 1.22 13.63
C VAL A 231 -9.24 1.83 14.87
N VAL A 232 -9.42 3.14 15.05
CA VAL A 232 -8.88 3.89 16.20
C VAL A 232 -10.03 4.47 16.99
N GLU A 233 -10.13 4.06 18.25
CA GLU A 233 -11.14 4.55 19.18
C GLU A 233 -10.80 5.96 19.73
N PRO A 234 -11.77 6.68 20.29
CA PRO A 234 -11.54 8.04 20.82
C PRO A 234 -10.47 8.12 21.93
N ASP A 235 -10.23 7.04 22.66
CA ASP A 235 -9.20 6.96 23.71
C ASP A 235 -7.80 6.56 23.21
N GLY A 236 -7.67 6.37 21.87
CA GLY A 236 -6.42 5.93 21.24
C GLY A 236 -6.19 4.43 21.21
N GLN A 237 -7.09 3.62 21.77
CA GLN A 237 -7.08 2.17 21.54
C GLN A 237 -7.30 1.90 20.05
N TYR A 238 -6.68 0.83 19.53
CA TYR A 238 -6.81 0.52 18.12
C TYR A 238 -6.85 -0.98 17.83
N GLU A 239 -7.51 -1.31 16.75
CA GLU A 239 -7.61 -2.65 16.19
C GLU A 239 -7.01 -2.67 14.79
N VAL A 240 -6.24 -3.71 14.47
CA VAL A 240 -5.67 -3.93 13.12
C VAL A 240 -6.42 -5.07 12.46
N LEU A 241 -7.09 -4.78 11.35
CA LEU A 241 -7.93 -5.70 10.61
C LEU A 241 -7.31 -5.96 9.22
N PRO A 242 -6.45 -6.96 9.07
CA PRO A 242 -5.94 -7.34 7.76
C PRO A 242 -7.05 -7.98 6.92
N GLN A 243 -7.19 -7.51 5.68
CA GLN A 243 -8.09 -8.08 4.68
C GLN A 243 -7.23 -8.74 3.60
N LEU A 244 -7.06 -10.05 3.71
CA LEU A 244 -6.22 -10.85 2.79
C LEU A 244 -7.11 -11.70 1.88
N TYR A 245 -6.77 -11.68 0.58
CA TYR A 245 -7.47 -12.44 -0.45
C TYR A 245 -6.52 -13.47 -1.06
N LEU A 246 -6.89 -14.73 -0.98
CA LEU A 246 -6.09 -15.82 -1.53
C LEU A 246 -6.41 -16.02 -3.01
N PRO A 247 -5.44 -15.88 -3.92
CA PRO A 247 -5.65 -16.23 -5.31
C PRO A 247 -5.84 -17.75 -5.43
N GLN A 248 -6.74 -18.15 -6.32
CA GLN A 248 -6.87 -19.58 -6.66
C GLN A 248 -5.59 -20.04 -7.36
N LEU A 249 -4.97 -21.07 -6.83
CA LEU A 249 -3.85 -21.71 -7.50
C LEU A 249 -4.34 -22.40 -8.78
N PRO A 250 -3.51 -22.50 -9.84
CA PRO A 250 -3.84 -23.29 -11.02
C PRO A 250 -4.23 -24.72 -10.62
N ALA A 251 -5.21 -25.29 -11.30
CA ALA A 251 -5.54 -26.70 -11.11
C ALA A 251 -4.29 -27.55 -11.41
N VAL A 252 -4.07 -28.54 -10.58
CA VAL A 252 -3.00 -29.53 -10.84
C VAL A 252 -3.40 -30.30 -12.10
N ALA A 253 -2.53 -30.27 -13.13
CA ALA A 253 -2.75 -30.97 -14.39
C ALA A 253 -2.50 -32.47 -14.23
#